data_4fd33197f5b0907e3bdbba19f491867b
#
_entry.id   4fd33197f5b0907e3bdbba19f491867b
#
_cell.length_a   1.000
_cell.length_b   1.000
_cell.length_c   1.000
_cell.angle_alpha   90.00
_cell.angle_beta   90.00
_cell.angle_gamma   90.00
#
_symmetry.space_group_name_H-M   'P 1'
#
loop_
_entity.id
_entity.type
_entity.pdbx_description
1 polymer ?
#
loop_
_entity_poly.entity_id
_entity_poly.type
_entity_poly.pdbx_seq_one_letter_code
_entity_poly.pdbx_strand_id
1 'polypeptide(L)'
;MKRLSTLLMLTPCLALNGCGLLGDSPETPEYKPSPVENFMANAVPGDITTLSDPAFGTDVRVSMEDSFFSAAGEECKRATVRNNFNEAEIIVACRNAQGQWRLAPRVWGQGMRPAVMPASQTEEAKD
;
A
#
# COMPACT_ATOMS: atom_id res chain seq x y z
N MET A 1 72.04 18.81 -31.48
CA MET A 1 71.46 20.12 -31.81
C MET A 1 69.99 20.01 -31.74
N LYS A 2 69.29 20.96 -31.18
CA LYS A 2 67.88 21.15 -30.97
C LYS A 2 67.27 20.43 -29.80
N ARG A 3 67.20 21.19 -28.75
CA ARG A 3 66.55 20.91 -27.51
C ARG A 3 65.04 21.08 -27.71
N LEU A 4 64.28 20.03 -27.50
CA LEU A 4 62.80 20.11 -27.46
C LEU A 4 62.37 20.15 -26.00
N SER A 5 61.95 21.36 -25.62
CA SER A 5 61.42 21.65 -24.29
C SER A 5 60.01 21.12 -24.20
N THR A 6 59.85 20.01 -23.48
CA THR A 6 58.51 19.48 -23.20
C THR A 6 57.91 20.25 -22.01
N LEU A 7 56.96 21.12 -22.28
CA LEU A 7 56.23 21.86 -21.29
C LEU A 7 55.20 20.94 -20.65
N LEU A 8 55.47 20.54 -19.41
CA LEU A 8 54.60 19.70 -18.61
C LEU A 8 53.48 20.58 -18.04
N MET A 9 52.35 20.53 -18.68
CA MET A 9 51.12 21.17 -18.17
C MET A 9 50.59 20.34 -17.01
N LEU A 10 50.84 20.82 -15.81
CA LEU A 10 50.29 20.30 -14.57
C LEU A 10 48.91 20.84 -14.39
N THR A 11 47.89 20.02 -14.69
CA THR A 11 46.47 20.36 -14.47
C THR A 11 46.13 20.00 -13.02
N PRO A 12 45.78 20.95 -12.16
CA PRO A 12 45.30 20.61 -10.83
C PRO A 12 43.84 20.10 -10.93
N CYS A 13 43.65 18.79 -10.66
CA CYS A 13 42.34 18.23 -10.36
C CYS A 13 41.80 18.88 -9.08
N LEU A 14 40.86 19.81 -9.22
CA LEU A 14 40.02 20.23 -8.11
C LEU A 14 39.17 19.05 -7.69
N ALA A 15 39.54 18.42 -6.60
CA ALA A 15 38.68 17.50 -5.88
C ALA A 15 37.52 18.30 -5.28
N LEU A 16 36.37 18.33 -5.96
CA LEU A 16 35.10 18.69 -5.34
C LEU A 16 34.77 17.59 -4.34
N ASN A 17 35.18 17.79 -3.09
CA ASN A 17 34.56 17.08 -1.98
C ASN A 17 33.11 17.52 -1.89
N GLY A 18 32.24 16.80 -2.58
CA GLY A 18 30.80 16.88 -2.38
C GLY A 18 30.53 16.52 -0.92
N CYS A 19 30.15 17.50 -0.10
CA CYS A 19 29.52 17.25 1.18
C CYS A 19 28.32 16.35 0.93
N GLY A 20 28.49 15.06 1.17
CA GLY A 20 27.37 14.17 1.39
C GLY A 20 26.66 14.67 2.63
N LEU A 21 25.59 15.43 2.44
CA LEU A 21 24.57 15.54 3.45
C LEU A 21 24.10 14.11 3.71
N LEU A 22 24.54 13.57 4.85
CA LEU A 22 23.91 12.43 5.48
C LEU A 22 22.53 12.91 5.91
N GLY A 23 21.63 13.04 4.93
CA GLY A 23 20.21 13.12 5.21
C GLY A 23 19.83 11.72 5.68
N ASP A 24 19.40 11.61 6.93
CA ASP A 24 18.57 10.50 7.35
C ASP A 24 17.53 10.30 6.25
N SER A 25 17.67 9.23 5.48
CA SER A 25 16.60 8.81 4.60
C SER A 25 15.43 8.55 5.52
N PRO A 26 14.28 9.22 5.35
CA PRO A 26 13.12 8.89 6.14
C PRO A 26 12.88 7.40 5.94
N GLU A 27 12.98 6.62 7.02
CA GLU A 27 12.65 5.21 6.99
C GLU A 27 11.26 5.12 6.40
N THR A 28 11.18 4.62 5.17
CA THR A 28 9.88 4.35 4.55
C THR A 28 9.20 3.34 5.46
N PRO A 29 8.07 3.69 6.10
CA PRO A 29 7.44 2.80 7.06
C PRO A 29 7.24 1.43 6.40
N GLU A 30 7.74 0.38 7.05
CA GLU A 30 7.60 -0.97 6.57
C GLU A 30 6.11 -1.28 6.39
N TYR A 31 5.73 -1.61 5.18
CA TYR A 31 4.34 -1.90 4.87
C TYR A 31 3.90 -3.17 5.59
N LYS A 32 2.91 -3.03 6.46
CA LYS A 32 2.28 -4.15 7.15
C LYS A 32 0.92 -4.45 6.50
N PRO A 33 0.76 -5.62 5.87
CA PRO A 33 -0.51 -6.00 5.26
C PRO A 33 -1.64 -6.04 6.29
N SER A 34 -2.83 -5.61 5.89
CA SER A 34 -4.02 -5.73 6.71
C SER A 34 -4.51 -7.19 6.80
N PRO A 35 -5.38 -7.53 7.77
CA PRO A 35 -5.98 -8.87 7.84
C PRO A 35 -6.68 -9.29 6.54
N VAL A 36 -7.40 -8.37 5.89
CA VAL A 36 -8.05 -8.65 4.61
C VAL A 36 -7.03 -8.90 3.50
N GLU A 37 -5.97 -8.09 3.40
CA GLU A 37 -4.90 -8.30 2.42
C GLU A 37 -4.19 -9.64 2.63
N ASN A 38 -3.92 -10.01 3.89
CA ASN A 38 -3.32 -11.30 4.22
C ASN A 38 -4.22 -12.48 3.82
N PHE A 39 -5.51 -12.37 4.06
CA PHE A 39 -6.47 -13.38 3.61
C PHE A 39 -6.46 -13.48 2.09
N MET A 40 -6.63 -12.36 1.39
CA MET A 40 -6.68 -12.36 -0.08
C MET A 40 -5.38 -12.88 -0.72
N ALA A 41 -4.23 -12.61 -0.11
CA ALA A 41 -2.94 -13.11 -0.61
C ALA A 41 -2.92 -14.64 -0.70
N ASN A 42 -3.51 -15.34 0.26
CA ASN A 42 -3.43 -16.79 0.41
C ASN A 42 -4.69 -17.53 -0.06
N ALA A 43 -5.83 -16.86 -0.15
CA ALA A 43 -7.12 -17.45 -0.49
C ALA A 43 -7.22 -17.81 -1.97
N VAL A 44 -8.03 -18.82 -2.25
CA VAL A 44 -8.44 -19.21 -3.62
C VAL A 44 -9.93 -18.92 -3.83
N PRO A 45 -10.42 -18.83 -5.09
CA PRO A 45 -11.83 -18.62 -5.36
C PRO A 45 -12.72 -19.61 -4.63
N GLY A 46 -13.74 -19.08 -3.93
CA GLY A 46 -14.65 -19.84 -3.08
C GLY A 46 -14.31 -19.86 -1.59
N ASP A 47 -13.12 -19.43 -1.21
CA ASP A 47 -12.76 -19.33 0.20
C ASP A 47 -13.54 -18.21 0.89
N ILE A 48 -13.95 -18.49 2.12
CA ILE A 48 -14.71 -17.56 2.94
C ILE A 48 -14.11 -17.54 4.34
N THR A 49 -13.97 -16.35 4.92
CA THR A 49 -13.55 -16.17 6.30
C THR A 49 -14.34 -15.06 6.99
N THR A 50 -14.27 -15.03 8.31
CA THR A 50 -14.71 -13.90 9.13
C THR A 50 -13.50 -13.39 9.89
N LEU A 51 -13.25 -12.09 9.80
CA LEU A 51 -12.10 -11.45 10.44
C LEU A 51 -12.42 -10.00 10.82
N SER A 52 -11.55 -9.38 11.58
CA SER A 52 -11.61 -7.94 11.88
C SER A 52 -10.49 -7.23 11.15
N ASP A 53 -10.81 -6.09 10.54
CA ASP A 53 -9.87 -5.29 9.75
C ASP A 53 -10.07 -3.80 10.01
N PRO A 54 -9.02 -3.00 10.17
CA PRO A 54 -9.13 -1.57 10.46
C PRO A 54 -9.93 -0.76 9.43
N ALA A 55 -9.93 -1.20 8.16
CA ALA A 55 -10.61 -0.50 7.08
C ALA A 55 -12.08 -0.91 6.92
N PHE A 56 -12.44 -2.12 7.38
CA PHE A 56 -13.77 -2.71 7.15
C PHE A 56 -14.57 -2.94 8.43
N GLY A 57 -13.92 -2.94 9.60
CA GLY A 57 -14.55 -3.12 10.90
C GLY A 57 -14.35 -4.52 11.51
N THR A 58 -15.14 -4.81 12.53
CA THR A 58 -15.10 -6.08 13.26
C THR A 58 -16.05 -7.10 12.65
N ASP A 59 -15.68 -8.38 12.73
CA ASP A 59 -16.48 -9.52 12.29
C ASP A 59 -17.01 -9.40 10.85
N VAL A 60 -16.17 -8.88 9.96
CA VAL A 60 -16.53 -8.80 8.55
C VAL A 60 -16.32 -10.14 7.87
N ARG A 61 -17.30 -10.53 7.05
CA ARG A 61 -17.22 -11.74 6.24
C ARG A 61 -16.58 -11.40 4.90
N VAL A 62 -15.49 -12.06 4.58
CA VAL A 62 -14.77 -11.91 3.31
C VAL A 62 -14.98 -13.16 2.48
N SER A 63 -15.47 -13.00 1.26
CA SER A 63 -15.68 -14.10 0.29
C SER A 63 -14.81 -13.86 -0.92
N MET A 64 -13.86 -14.77 -1.19
CA MET A 64 -13.01 -14.71 -2.37
C MET A 64 -13.80 -15.13 -3.61
N GLU A 65 -13.82 -14.29 -4.64
CA GLU A 65 -14.59 -14.53 -5.86
C GLU A 65 -13.75 -15.10 -6.99
N ASP A 66 -12.77 -14.35 -7.47
CA ASP A 66 -11.94 -14.74 -8.59
C ASP A 66 -10.53 -14.12 -8.56
N SER A 67 -9.70 -14.59 -9.47
CA SER A 67 -8.38 -14.03 -9.75
C SER A 67 -8.30 -13.64 -11.23
N PHE A 68 -7.66 -12.53 -11.53
CA PHE A 68 -7.53 -12.01 -12.88
C PHE A 68 -6.24 -11.21 -13.05
N PHE A 69 -5.91 -10.83 -14.28
CA PHE A 69 -4.83 -9.89 -14.55
C PHE A 69 -5.40 -8.51 -14.85
N SER A 70 -4.83 -7.47 -14.22
CA SER A 70 -5.17 -6.08 -14.50
C SER A 70 -4.65 -5.66 -15.88
N ALA A 71 -5.11 -4.52 -16.38
CA ALA A 71 -4.58 -3.93 -17.62
C ALA A 71 -3.08 -3.60 -17.55
N ALA A 72 -2.54 -3.41 -16.33
CA ALA A 72 -1.11 -3.21 -16.09
C ALA A 72 -0.31 -4.52 -16.03
N GLY A 73 -0.97 -5.69 -16.18
CA GLY A 73 -0.34 -7.00 -16.12
C GLY A 73 -0.08 -7.50 -14.70
N GLU A 74 -0.65 -6.88 -13.68
CA GLU A 74 -0.55 -7.34 -12.31
C GLU A 74 -1.56 -8.45 -12.05
N GLU A 75 -1.16 -9.44 -11.26
CA GLU A 75 -2.08 -10.46 -10.75
C GLU A 75 -2.96 -9.82 -9.67
N CYS A 76 -4.27 -9.89 -9.85
CA CYS A 76 -5.25 -9.32 -8.95
C CYS A 76 -6.26 -10.38 -8.49
N LYS A 77 -6.84 -10.15 -7.33
CA LYS A 77 -7.90 -10.97 -6.74
C LYS A 77 -9.07 -10.08 -6.36
N ARG A 78 -10.28 -10.58 -6.57
CA ARG A 78 -11.52 -9.91 -6.22
C ARG A 78 -12.23 -10.66 -5.11
N ALA A 79 -12.72 -9.91 -4.13
CA ALA A 79 -13.50 -10.45 -3.02
C ALA A 79 -14.66 -9.53 -2.68
N THR A 80 -15.70 -10.08 -2.06
CA THR A 80 -16.77 -9.32 -1.43
C THR A 80 -16.56 -9.31 0.08
N VAL A 81 -16.53 -8.13 0.67
CA VAL A 81 -16.55 -7.92 2.12
C VAL A 81 -17.95 -7.52 2.54
N ARG A 82 -18.49 -8.17 3.58
CA ARG A 82 -19.79 -7.86 4.15
C ARG A 82 -19.67 -7.62 5.65
N ASN A 83 -20.23 -6.51 6.12
CA ASN A 83 -20.25 -6.17 7.54
C ASN A 83 -21.53 -6.65 8.25
N ASN A 84 -21.59 -6.44 9.57
CA ASN A 84 -22.73 -6.82 10.41
C ASN A 84 -24.00 -6.02 10.12
N PHE A 85 -23.90 -4.90 9.41
CA PHE A 85 -25.06 -4.11 8.97
C PHE A 85 -25.62 -4.57 7.62
N ASN A 86 -25.14 -5.71 7.14
CA ASN A 86 -25.49 -6.27 5.83
C ASN A 86 -25.10 -5.38 4.63
N GLU A 87 -24.18 -4.45 4.85
CA GLU A 87 -23.54 -3.70 3.77
C GLU A 87 -22.47 -4.57 3.14
N ALA A 88 -22.40 -4.57 1.83
CA ALA A 88 -21.39 -5.33 1.07
C ALA A 88 -20.62 -4.41 0.13
N GLU A 89 -19.32 -4.67 0.02
CA GLU A 89 -18.40 -3.96 -0.86
C GLU A 89 -17.55 -4.96 -1.64
N ILE A 90 -17.38 -4.71 -2.93
CA ILE A 90 -16.42 -5.45 -3.75
C ILE A 90 -15.06 -4.78 -3.60
N ILE A 91 -14.06 -5.57 -3.26
CA ILE A 91 -12.68 -5.14 -3.10
C ILE A 91 -11.78 -5.90 -4.07
N VAL A 92 -10.68 -5.25 -4.45
CA VAL A 92 -9.64 -5.84 -5.29
C VAL A 92 -8.31 -5.66 -4.60
N ALA A 93 -7.52 -6.72 -4.54
CA ALA A 93 -6.12 -6.64 -4.15
C ALA A 93 -5.25 -7.08 -5.31
N CYS A 94 -4.17 -6.34 -5.59
CA CYS A 94 -3.22 -6.67 -6.64
C CYS A 94 -1.82 -6.89 -6.07
N ARG A 95 -1.05 -7.76 -6.70
CA ARG A 95 0.32 -8.06 -6.33
C ARG A 95 1.27 -7.11 -7.06
N ASN A 96 1.96 -6.27 -6.30
CA ASN A 96 2.92 -5.32 -6.85
C ASN A 96 4.24 -6.00 -7.30
N ALA A 97 5.15 -5.24 -7.89
CA ALA A 97 6.44 -5.72 -8.37
C ALA A 97 7.34 -6.32 -7.25
N GLN A 98 7.12 -5.92 -5.99
CA GLN A 98 7.81 -6.46 -4.82
C GLN A 98 7.15 -7.75 -4.27
N GLY A 99 6.10 -8.25 -4.93
CA GLY A 99 5.38 -9.44 -4.51
C GLY A 99 4.39 -9.23 -3.36
N GLN A 100 4.13 -7.99 -2.96
CA GLN A 100 3.20 -7.65 -1.88
C GLN A 100 1.79 -7.49 -2.45
N TRP A 101 0.81 -8.08 -1.78
CA TRP A 101 -0.59 -7.86 -2.07
C TRP A 101 -1.07 -6.58 -1.41
N ARG A 102 -1.70 -5.71 -2.17
CA ARG A 102 -2.24 -4.43 -1.70
C ARG A 102 -3.64 -4.21 -2.22
N LEU A 103 -4.51 -3.74 -1.34
CA LEU A 103 -5.85 -3.31 -1.76
C LEU A 103 -5.73 -2.15 -2.75
N ALA A 104 -6.45 -2.28 -3.86
CA ALA A 104 -6.61 -1.19 -4.81
C ALA A 104 -7.40 -0.04 -4.16
N PRO A 105 -7.05 1.22 -4.46
CA PRO A 105 -7.81 2.36 -3.98
C PRO A 105 -9.28 2.27 -4.39
N ARG A 106 -10.19 2.64 -3.48
CA ARG A 106 -11.60 2.78 -3.82
C ARG A 106 -11.78 3.93 -4.82
N VAL A 107 -12.37 3.62 -5.97
CA VAL A 107 -12.59 4.61 -7.04
C VAL A 107 -14.00 5.18 -6.95
N TRP A 108 -14.93 4.44 -6.33
CA TRP A 108 -16.34 4.77 -6.26
C TRP A 108 -16.90 4.51 -4.86
N GLY A 109 -17.79 5.39 -4.42
CA GLY A 109 -18.51 5.26 -3.15
C GLY A 109 -17.67 5.69 -1.93
N GLN A 110 -18.33 5.68 -0.77
CA GLN A 110 -17.71 6.05 0.51
C GLN A 110 -17.20 4.84 1.30
N GLY A 111 -17.31 3.64 0.72
CA GLY A 111 -17.04 2.39 1.41
C GLY A 111 -18.12 2.02 2.44
N MET A 112 -17.95 0.88 3.08
CA MET A 112 -18.81 0.46 4.18
C MET A 112 -18.54 1.33 5.42
N ARG A 113 -19.60 1.57 6.21
CA ARG A 113 -19.41 2.21 7.51
C ARG A 113 -18.65 1.26 8.42
N PRO A 114 -17.58 1.73 9.13
CA PRO A 114 -16.92 0.90 10.12
C PRO A 114 -17.93 0.48 11.19
N ALA A 115 -17.90 -0.78 11.60
CA ALA A 115 -18.79 -1.34 12.61
C ALA A 115 -18.60 -0.73 14.01
N VAL A 116 -17.51 0.01 14.21
CA VAL A 116 -17.26 0.76 15.44
C VAL A 116 -17.57 2.22 15.17
N MET A 117 -18.74 2.66 15.58
CA MET A 117 -18.99 4.09 15.71
C MET A 117 -18.07 4.62 16.83
N PRO A 118 -17.25 5.65 16.58
CA PRO A 118 -16.56 6.32 17.68
C PRO A 118 -17.66 6.84 18.63
N ALA A 119 -17.58 6.39 19.89
CA ALA A 119 -18.43 6.93 20.95
C ALA A 119 -18.00 8.38 21.17
N SER A 120 -18.66 9.32 20.48
CA SER A 120 -18.76 10.73 20.87
C SER A 120 -19.41 11.55 19.76
N GLN A 121 -20.71 11.64 19.82
CA GLN A 121 -21.42 12.90 19.63
C GLN A 121 -22.68 12.81 20.47
N THR A 122 -22.48 12.94 21.78
CA THR A 122 -23.53 13.48 22.62
C THR A 122 -23.60 14.94 22.25
N GLU A 123 -24.43 15.25 21.26
CA GLU A 123 -24.84 16.60 20.98
C GLU A 123 -25.71 17.00 22.15
N GLU A 124 -25.11 17.73 23.07
CA GLU A 124 -25.79 18.43 24.15
C GLU A 124 -26.68 19.48 23.52
N ALA A 125 -27.94 19.11 23.30
CA ALA A 125 -28.98 20.04 22.99
C ALA A 125 -29.17 20.92 24.22
N LYS A 126 -28.60 22.12 24.18
CA LYS A 126 -28.81 23.16 25.15
C LYS A 126 -30.08 23.90 24.76
N ASP A 127 -31.10 23.71 25.61
CA ASP A 127 -32.26 24.57 25.73
C ASP A 127 -31.92 26.07 25.80
#